data_4b2e7f9575437194c7b8521a27911d18
#
_entry.id   4b2e7f9575437194c7b8521a27911d18
#
_cell.length_a   1.000
_cell.length_b   1.000
_cell.length_c   1.000
_cell.angle_alpha   90.00
_cell.angle_beta   90.00
_cell.angle_gamma   90.00
#
_symmetry.space_group_name_H-M   'P 1'
#
loop_
_entity.id
_entity.type
_entity.pdbx_description
1 polymer ?
#
loop_
_entity_poly.entity_id
_entity_poly.type
_entity_poly.pdbx_seq_one_letter_code
_entity_poly.pdbx_strand_id
1 'polypeptide(L)'
;GSYSRDFTYIDNVLQMNMLAITTTNEAALNTVYNVAFGDRTTLLELTTLLKEHLSTFDESIKTIEIEHRENRVGDIPHSLASVDKAKKLLNYNPKYNINDGIKEAVNWYWENLQ
;
A
#
# COMPACT_ATOMS: atom_id res chain seq x y z
N GLY A 1 5.62 1.43 -16.68
CA GLY A 1 4.54 1.22 -15.69
C GLY A 1 4.36 -0.23 -15.28
N SER A 2 5.18 -1.16 -15.83
CA SER A 2 5.09 -2.60 -15.55
C SER A 2 5.72 -3.02 -14.20
N TYR A 3 6.56 -2.17 -13.60
CA TYR A 3 7.15 -2.46 -12.30
C TYR A 3 6.06 -2.53 -11.23
N SER A 4 6.21 -3.45 -10.29
CA SER A 4 5.20 -3.67 -9.26
C SER A 4 5.78 -3.60 -7.85
N ARG A 5 4.93 -3.18 -6.91
CA ARG A 5 5.24 -3.09 -5.48
C ARG A 5 4.06 -3.61 -4.66
N ASP A 6 4.34 -3.97 -3.44
CA ASP A 6 3.35 -4.22 -2.41
C ASP A 6 3.09 -2.89 -1.69
N PHE A 7 2.14 -2.11 -2.23
CA PHE A 7 1.75 -0.84 -1.64
C PHE A 7 0.91 -1.08 -0.39
N THR A 8 1.30 -0.44 0.69
CA THR A 8 0.71 -0.69 2.01
C THR A 8 0.12 0.60 2.56
N TYR A 9 -1.19 0.59 2.82
CA TYR A 9 -1.86 1.72 3.45
C TYR A 9 -1.45 1.84 4.92
N ILE A 10 -1.35 3.06 5.42
CA ILE A 10 -0.82 3.36 6.75
C ILE A 10 -1.57 2.63 7.87
N ASP A 11 -2.89 2.47 7.79
CA ASP A 11 -3.65 1.80 8.83
C ASP A 11 -3.32 0.31 8.96
N ASN A 12 -2.88 -0.35 7.88
CA ASN A 12 -2.35 -1.71 7.96
C ASN A 12 -1.04 -1.74 8.77
N VAL A 13 -0.18 -0.73 8.60
CA VAL A 13 1.06 -0.59 9.39
C VAL A 13 0.75 -0.32 10.86
N LEU A 14 -0.22 0.56 11.13
CA LEU A 14 -0.67 0.85 12.50
C LEU A 14 -1.25 -0.38 13.18
N GLN A 15 -2.04 -1.19 12.45
CA GLN A 15 -2.52 -2.47 12.96
C GLN A 15 -1.37 -3.37 13.40
N MET A 16 -0.34 -3.53 12.55
CA MET A 16 0.82 -4.37 12.87
C MET A 16 1.55 -3.85 14.12
N ASN A 17 1.80 -2.56 14.21
CA ASN A 17 2.47 -1.96 15.36
C ASN A 17 1.67 -2.19 16.65
N MET A 18 0.36 -2.03 16.60
CA MET A 18 -0.52 -2.27 17.75
C MET A 18 -0.50 -3.76 18.15
N LEU A 19 -0.56 -4.67 17.20
CA LEU A 19 -0.47 -6.12 17.47
C LEU A 19 0.88 -6.50 18.10
N ALA A 20 1.98 -5.92 17.62
CA ALA A 20 3.31 -6.17 18.17
C ALA A 20 3.46 -5.67 19.61
N ILE A 21 2.84 -4.52 19.94
CA ILE A 21 2.89 -3.93 21.30
C ILE A 21 2.00 -4.71 22.27
N THR A 22 0.84 -5.20 21.82
CA THR A 22 -0.16 -5.79 22.70
C THR A 22 -0.14 -7.31 22.74
N THR A 23 0.70 -7.96 21.94
CA THR A 23 0.73 -9.44 21.88
C THR A 23 1.13 -10.05 23.23
N THR A 24 0.44 -11.12 23.61
CA THR A 24 0.78 -11.98 24.74
C THR A 24 1.44 -13.30 24.30
N ASN A 25 1.61 -13.49 22.99
CA ASN A 25 2.26 -14.67 22.43
C ASN A 25 3.79 -14.54 22.55
N GLU A 26 4.38 -15.30 23.47
CA GLU A 26 5.84 -15.28 23.70
C GLU A 26 6.66 -15.61 22.46
N ALA A 27 6.15 -16.48 21.58
CA ALA A 27 6.79 -16.85 20.32
C ALA A 27 6.84 -15.67 19.31
N ALA A 28 6.03 -14.64 19.50
CA ALA A 28 5.98 -13.45 18.68
C ALA A 28 6.99 -12.36 19.11
N LEU A 29 7.62 -12.51 20.27
CA LEU A 29 8.52 -11.50 20.82
C LEU A 29 9.94 -11.60 20.25
N ASN A 30 10.66 -10.48 20.31
CA ASN A 30 12.09 -10.39 19.97
C ASN A 30 12.44 -10.92 18.57
N THR A 31 11.59 -10.66 17.60
CA THR A 31 11.79 -11.07 16.20
C THR A 31 11.30 -9.99 15.24
N VAL A 32 11.71 -10.07 13.99
CA VAL A 32 11.39 -9.11 12.93
C VAL A 32 10.21 -9.61 12.11
N TYR A 33 9.34 -8.69 11.73
CA TYR A 33 8.19 -8.95 10.86
C TYR A 33 8.22 -8.04 9.63
N ASN A 34 7.86 -8.60 8.47
CA ASN A 34 7.50 -7.78 7.33
C ASN A 34 6.10 -7.21 7.53
N VAL A 35 5.91 -5.95 7.15
CA VAL A 35 4.62 -5.27 7.13
C VAL A 35 4.30 -4.90 5.70
N ALA A 36 3.25 -5.48 5.15
CA ALA A 36 2.74 -5.23 3.82
C ALA A 36 1.29 -5.72 3.72
N PHE A 37 0.67 -5.56 2.55
CA PHE A 37 -0.64 -6.18 2.32
C PHE A 37 -0.50 -7.65 1.88
N GLY A 38 0.56 -7.96 1.14
CA GLY A 38 0.81 -9.30 0.61
C GLY A 38 0.30 -9.49 -0.81
N ASP A 39 0.12 -8.40 -1.55
CA ASP A 39 -0.27 -8.42 -2.96
C ASP A 39 0.52 -7.41 -3.78
N ARG A 40 0.63 -7.63 -5.07
CA ARG A 40 1.39 -6.77 -6.00
C ARG A 40 0.47 -5.93 -6.86
N THR A 41 0.82 -4.66 -6.98
CA THR A 41 0.19 -3.72 -7.89
C THR A 41 1.25 -3.09 -8.78
N THR A 42 1.00 -3.02 -10.07
CA THR A 42 1.89 -2.32 -11.01
C THR A 42 1.76 -0.81 -10.86
N LEU A 43 2.78 -0.07 -11.29
CA LEU A 43 2.71 1.41 -11.31
C LEU A 43 1.60 1.90 -12.23
N LEU A 44 1.32 1.19 -13.31
CA LEU A 44 0.21 1.54 -14.22
C LEU A 44 -1.15 1.36 -13.53
N GLU A 45 -1.37 0.25 -12.82
CA GLU A 45 -2.58 0.04 -12.02
C GLU A 45 -2.73 1.09 -10.93
N LEU A 46 -1.64 1.41 -10.22
CA LEU A 46 -1.63 2.45 -9.20
C LEU A 46 -2.06 3.82 -9.76
N THR A 47 -1.48 4.23 -10.90
CA THR A 47 -1.83 5.51 -11.53
C THR A 47 -3.26 5.52 -12.04
N THR A 48 -3.77 4.39 -12.52
CA THR A 48 -5.17 4.24 -12.93
C THR A 48 -6.12 4.43 -11.74
N LEU A 49 -5.85 3.77 -10.63
CA LEU A 49 -6.63 3.93 -9.39
C LEU A 49 -6.60 5.37 -8.87
N LEU A 50 -5.43 6.01 -8.89
CA LEU A 50 -5.30 7.42 -8.50
C LEU A 50 -6.15 8.34 -9.38
N LYS A 51 -6.10 8.17 -10.70
CA LYS A 51 -6.95 8.94 -11.63
C LYS A 51 -8.43 8.72 -11.38
N GLU A 52 -8.83 7.48 -11.15
CA GLU A 52 -10.22 7.12 -10.88
C GLU A 52 -10.74 7.82 -9.63
N HIS A 53 -10.04 7.71 -8.51
CA HIS A 53 -10.46 8.32 -7.25
C HIS A 53 -10.36 9.85 -7.27
N LEU A 54 -9.29 10.43 -7.81
CA LEU A 54 -9.14 11.89 -7.91
C LEU A 54 -10.18 12.52 -8.84
N SER A 55 -10.59 11.82 -9.89
CA SER A 55 -11.60 12.32 -10.82
C SER A 55 -13.00 12.44 -10.21
N THR A 56 -13.24 11.86 -9.03
CA THR A 56 -14.48 12.11 -8.27
C THR A 56 -14.54 13.52 -7.70
N PHE A 57 -13.39 14.16 -7.50
CA PHE A 57 -13.28 15.55 -7.05
C PHE A 57 -13.15 16.54 -8.20
N ASP A 58 -12.42 16.17 -9.24
CA ASP A 58 -12.21 16.97 -10.45
C ASP A 58 -12.20 16.07 -11.70
N GLU A 59 -13.27 16.14 -12.48
CA GLU A 59 -13.46 15.29 -13.66
C GLU A 59 -12.38 15.49 -14.73
N SER A 60 -11.75 16.66 -14.81
CA SER A 60 -10.66 16.94 -15.77
C SER A 60 -9.46 16.01 -15.60
N ILE A 61 -9.27 15.45 -14.41
CA ILE A 61 -8.19 14.51 -14.10
C ILE A 61 -8.27 13.22 -14.94
N LYS A 62 -9.45 12.84 -15.37
CA LYS A 62 -9.63 11.67 -16.28
C LYS A 62 -8.84 11.80 -17.57
N THR A 63 -8.67 13.02 -18.05
CA THR A 63 -8.01 13.31 -19.35
C THR A 63 -6.51 13.53 -19.23
N ILE A 64 -5.96 13.56 -18.02
CA ILE A 64 -4.52 13.74 -17.81
C ILE A 64 -3.77 12.52 -18.38
N GLU A 65 -2.81 12.79 -19.26
CA GLU A 65 -1.93 11.77 -19.82
C GLU A 65 -0.84 11.38 -18.83
N ILE A 66 -0.50 10.09 -18.80
CA ILE A 66 0.59 9.57 -17.98
C ILE A 66 1.87 9.63 -18.80
N GLU A 67 2.85 10.40 -18.32
CA GLU A 67 4.17 10.46 -18.95
C GLU A 67 5.00 9.25 -18.51
N HIS A 68 5.45 8.46 -19.48
CA HIS A 68 6.38 7.35 -19.27
C HIS A 68 7.81 7.81 -19.54
N ARG A 69 8.72 7.51 -18.62
CA ARG A 69 10.14 7.82 -18.71
C ARG A 69 10.97 6.56 -18.60
N GLU A 70 12.27 6.69 -18.86
CA GLU A 70 13.22 5.59 -18.71
C GLU A 70 13.26 5.07 -17.27
N ASN A 71 13.54 3.77 -17.15
CA ASN A 71 13.68 3.12 -15.85
C ASN A 71 14.85 3.74 -15.07
N ARG A 72 14.66 3.88 -13.77
CA ARG A 72 15.75 4.30 -12.89
C ARG A 72 16.80 3.20 -12.79
N VAL A 73 18.07 3.59 -12.84
CA VAL A 73 19.18 2.65 -12.65
C VAL A 73 19.11 2.02 -11.26
N GLY A 74 19.16 0.69 -11.20
CA GLY A 74 19.10 -0.06 -9.93
C GLY A 74 17.70 -0.27 -9.36
N ASP A 75 16.64 0.16 -10.06
CA ASP A 75 15.27 -0.10 -9.60
C ASP A 75 14.89 -1.58 -9.82
N ILE A 76 14.27 -2.17 -8.80
CA ILE A 76 13.84 -3.58 -8.83
C ILE A 76 12.50 -3.67 -9.56
N PRO A 77 12.39 -4.54 -10.62
CA PRO A 77 11.16 -4.65 -11.40
C PRO A 77 9.93 -5.05 -10.57
N HIS A 78 10.11 -6.01 -9.66
CA HIS A 78 9.01 -6.53 -8.85
C HIS A 78 9.43 -6.71 -7.39
N SER A 79 8.55 -6.34 -6.47
CA SER A 79 8.72 -6.53 -5.05
C SER A 79 7.41 -6.99 -4.43
N LEU A 80 7.50 -8.05 -3.62
CA LEU A 80 6.37 -8.60 -2.85
C LEU A 80 6.90 -9.08 -1.52
N ALA A 81 6.28 -8.68 -0.43
CA ALA A 81 6.60 -9.16 0.90
C ALA A 81 5.79 -10.39 1.27
N SER A 82 6.39 -11.33 1.99
CA SER A 82 5.64 -12.35 2.70
C SER A 82 5.23 -11.82 4.07
N VAL A 83 3.94 -11.89 4.37
CA VAL A 83 3.34 -11.50 5.64
C VAL A 83 2.88 -12.71 6.46
N ASP A 84 3.25 -13.91 6.05
CA ASP A 84 2.78 -15.16 6.65
C ASP A 84 3.20 -15.30 8.12
N LYS A 85 4.42 -14.91 8.46
CA LYS A 85 4.92 -14.90 9.84
C LYS A 85 4.07 -14.00 10.74
N ALA A 86 3.74 -12.79 10.30
CA ALA A 86 2.91 -11.86 11.03
C ALA A 86 1.47 -12.39 11.20
N LYS A 87 0.90 -12.98 10.16
CA LYS A 87 -0.42 -13.61 10.23
C LYS A 87 -0.44 -14.75 11.24
N LYS A 88 0.59 -15.59 11.22
CA LYS A 88 0.69 -16.77 12.11
C LYS A 88 0.90 -16.40 13.57
N LEU A 89 1.84 -15.48 13.86
CA LEU A 89 2.28 -15.17 15.22
C LEU A 89 1.54 -14.01 15.87
N LEU A 90 1.09 -13.03 15.08
CA LEU A 90 0.44 -11.80 15.56
C LEU A 90 -1.03 -11.71 15.17
N ASN A 91 -1.58 -12.68 14.45
CA ASN A 91 -2.93 -12.62 13.87
C ASN A 91 -3.12 -11.37 12.96
N TYR A 92 -2.06 -10.94 12.28
CA TYR A 92 -2.13 -9.82 11.37
C TYR A 92 -3.14 -10.09 10.25
N ASN A 93 -4.07 -9.17 10.08
CA ASN A 93 -5.10 -9.24 9.06
C ASN A 93 -5.27 -7.84 8.44
N PRO A 94 -4.47 -7.49 7.40
CA PRO A 94 -4.56 -6.18 6.76
C PRO A 94 -5.95 -5.98 6.16
N LYS A 95 -6.59 -4.88 6.52
CA LYS A 95 -7.98 -4.60 6.15
C LYS A 95 -8.11 -3.79 4.85
N TYR A 96 -7.07 -3.05 4.50
CA TYR A 96 -7.09 -2.13 3.36
C TYR A 96 -6.27 -2.72 2.22
N ASN A 97 -6.94 -3.18 1.15
CA ASN A 97 -6.28 -3.45 -0.11
C ASN A 97 -5.85 -2.14 -0.79
N ILE A 98 -5.19 -2.23 -1.94
CA ILE A 98 -4.69 -1.04 -2.65
C ILE A 98 -5.81 -0.07 -3.02
N ASN A 99 -6.96 -0.55 -3.47
CA ASN A 99 -8.08 0.30 -3.84
C ASN A 99 -8.67 1.04 -2.65
N ASP A 100 -8.90 0.34 -1.54
CA ASP A 100 -9.43 0.92 -0.31
C ASP A 100 -8.46 1.94 0.28
N GLY A 101 -7.17 1.60 0.34
CA GLY A 101 -6.12 2.48 0.85
C GLY A 101 -5.94 3.74 0.00
N ILE A 102 -5.95 3.64 -1.32
CA ILE A 102 -5.89 4.79 -2.24
C ILE A 102 -7.09 5.69 -2.06
N LYS A 103 -8.30 5.14 -1.93
CA LYS A 103 -9.51 5.92 -1.70
C LYS A 103 -9.40 6.78 -0.44
N GLU A 104 -9.01 6.19 0.68
CA GLU A 104 -8.82 6.91 1.94
C GLU A 104 -7.72 7.97 1.83
N ALA A 105 -6.57 7.63 1.25
CA ALA A 105 -5.46 8.55 1.07
C ALA A 105 -5.83 9.74 0.18
N VAL A 106 -6.48 9.49 -0.95
CA VAL A 106 -6.92 10.54 -1.89
C VAL A 106 -7.88 11.52 -1.22
N ASN A 107 -8.86 11.02 -0.45
CA ASN A 107 -9.79 11.86 0.29
C ASN A 107 -9.04 12.79 1.26
N TRP A 108 -8.13 12.22 2.04
CA TRP A 108 -7.35 12.99 3.01
C TRP A 108 -6.47 14.06 2.33
N TYR A 109 -5.75 13.70 1.27
CA TYR A 109 -4.88 14.63 0.53
C TYR A 109 -5.69 15.73 -0.15
N TRP A 110 -6.83 15.41 -0.71
CA TRP A 110 -7.71 16.41 -1.34
C TRP A 110 -8.19 17.45 -0.34
N GLU A 111 -8.55 17.02 0.87
CA GLU A 111 -9.05 17.92 1.92
C GLU A 111 -7.94 18.76 2.59
N ASN A 112 -6.71 18.26 2.63
CA ASN A 112 -5.64 18.84 3.46
C ASN A 112 -4.50 19.50 2.68
N LEU A 113 -4.36 19.27 1.39
CA LEU A 113 -3.24 19.78 0.58
C LEU A 113 -3.68 20.76 -0.55
N GLN A 114 -4.84 21.33 -0.44
CA GLN A 114 -5.30 22.37 -1.37
C GLN A 114 -4.83 23.75 -0.94
#